data_11b6f62f92cdf7a1c23bd707cea82ebe
#
_entry.id   11b6f62f92cdf7a1c23bd707cea82ebe
#
_cell.length_a   1.000
_cell.length_b   1.000
_cell.length_c   1.000
_cell.angle_alpha   90.00
_cell.angle_beta   90.00
_cell.angle_gamma   90.00
#
_symmetry.space_group_name_H-M   'P 1'
#
loop_
_entity.id
_entity.type
_entity.pdbx_description
1 polymer ?
#
loop_
_entity_poly.entity_id
_entity_poly.type
_entity_poly.pdbx_seq_one_letter_code
_entity_poly.pdbx_strand_id
1 'polypeptide(L)'
;MSDKELVTQFFMEGYQNKNYGFVLQCLSENYIDHSPAGARSNQEAVNILIAVSKMFSDMQITIADIFSENGMVATRVRYKAIHTGECMGIAATGRSISFEALENFKVVNGKIVESWGYWPDKEIEALLK
;
A
#
# COMPACT_ATOMS: atom_id res chain seq x y z
N MET A 1 -18.89 -7.49 -2.36
CA MET A 1 -17.73 -7.32 -1.44
C MET A 1 -18.02 -6.12 -0.55
N SER A 2 -17.82 -6.25 0.75
CA SER A 2 -17.94 -5.11 1.66
C SER A 2 -16.78 -4.15 1.46
N ASP A 3 -16.92 -2.92 1.97
CA ASP A 3 -15.84 -1.93 1.88
C ASP A 3 -14.57 -2.44 2.55
N LYS A 4 -14.70 -3.10 3.71
CA LYS A 4 -13.54 -3.70 4.41
C LYS A 4 -12.89 -4.81 3.59
N GLU A 5 -13.68 -5.65 2.95
CA GLU A 5 -13.14 -6.71 2.09
C GLU A 5 -12.41 -6.13 0.88
N LEU A 6 -12.98 -5.08 0.27
CA LEU A 6 -12.35 -4.42 -0.87
C LEU A 6 -10.97 -3.87 -0.51
N VAL A 7 -10.87 -3.17 0.62
CA VAL A 7 -9.60 -2.59 1.08
C VAL A 7 -8.62 -3.70 1.48
N THR A 8 -9.08 -4.75 2.15
CA THR A 8 -8.25 -5.91 2.49
C THR A 8 -7.66 -6.52 1.22
N GLN A 9 -8.49 -6.73 0.20
CA GLN A 9 -8.05 -7.31 -1.07
C GLN A 9 -7.07 -6.38 -1.81
N PHE A 10 -7.27 -5.07 -1.71
CA PHE A 10 -6.33 -4.11 -2.28
C PHE A 10 -4.91 -4.33 -1.71
N PHE A 11 -4.79 -4.45 -0.40
CA PHE A 11 -3.50 -4.68 0.24
C PHE A 11 -2.90 -6.03 -0.17
N MET A 12 -3.69 -7.10 -0.08
CA MET A 12 -3.21 -8.45 -0.37
C MET A 12 -2.83 -8.62 -1.84
N GLU A 13 -3.72 -8.21 -2.74
CA GLU A 13 -3.51 -8.36 -4.18
C GLU A 13 -2.46 -7.37 -4.70
N GLY A 14 -2.44 -6.15 -4.18
CA GLY A 14 -1.52 -5.12 -4.67
C GLY A 14 -0.09 -5.30 -4.18
N TYR A 15 0.09 -5.48 -2.89
CA TYR A 15 1.43 -5.55 -2.31
C TYR A 15 1.99 -6.97 -2.25
N GLN A 16 1.17 -7.94 -1.83
CA GLN A 16 1.66 -9.29 -1.59
C GLN A 16 1.64 -10.14 -2.87
N ASN A 17 0.51 -10.17 -3.58
CA ASN A 17 0.32 -11.03 -4.75
C ASN A 17 0.73 -10.36 -6.07
N LYS A 18 0.94 -9.05 -6.08
CA LYS A 18 1.31 -8.28 -7.27
C LYS A 18 0.30 -8.44 -8.42
N ASN A 19 -0.97 -8.58 -8.05
CA ASN A 19 -2.08 -8.69 -9.00
C ASN A 19 -2.56 -7.29 -9.39
N TYR A 20 -1.81 -6.64 -10.28
CA TYR A 20 -2.07 -5.25 -10.66
C TYR A 20 -3.36 -5.09 -11.47
N GLY A 21 -3.80 -6.13 -12.17
CA GLY A 21 -5.09 -6.12 -12.85
C GLY A 21 -6.24 -5.95 -11.88
N PHE A 22 -6.19 -6.62 -10.74
CA PHE A 22 -7.17 -6.43 -9.67
C PHE A 22 -7.13 -5.00 -9.12
N VAL A 23 -5.93 -4.47 -8.88
CA VAL A 23 -5.76 -3.10 -8.38
C VAL A 23 -6.38 -2.08 -9.31
N LEU A 24 -6.14 -2.21 -10.61
CA LEU A 24 -6.74 -1.32 -11.61
C LEU A 24 -8.28 -1.34 -11.56
N GLN A 25 -8.87 -2.48 -11.25
CA GLN A 25 -10.32 -2.61 -11.16
C GLN A 25 -10.87 -2.11 -9.85
N CYS A 26 -10.14 -2.26 -8.74
CA CYS A 26 -10.62 -1.84 -7.43
C CYS A 26 -10.47 -0.34 -7.17
N LEU A 27 -9.55 0.32 -7.84
CA LEU A 27 -9.39 1.78 -7.76
C LEU A 27 -10.14 2.46 -8.89
N SER A 28 -10.73 3.63 -8.61
CA SER A 28 -11.35 4.42 -9.66
C SER A 28 -10.29 4.99 -10.60
N GLU A 29 -10.69 5.28 -11.86
CA GLU A 29 -9.77 5.88 -12.83
C GLU A 29 -9.19 7.21 -12.33
N ASN A 30 -10.00 7.97 -11.57
CA ASN A 30 -9.63 9.26 -11.02
C ASN A 30 -9.19 9.17 -9.55
N TYR A 31 -8.72 8.01 -9.13
CA TYR A 31 -8.25 7.77 -7.78
C TYR A 31 -7.18 8.78 -7.37
N ILE A 32 -7.29 9.30 -6.15
CA ILE A 32 -6.33 10.25 -5.59
C ILE A 32 -5.72 9.67 -4.31
N ASP A 33 -4.41 9.57 -4.31
CA ASP A 33 -3.64 9.22 -3.13
C ASP A 33 -3.07 10.50 -2.52
N HIS A 34 -3.48 10.81 -1.30
CA HIS A 34 -3.02 11.98 -0.57
C HIS A 34 -1.71 11.75 0.19
N SER A 35 -1.10 10.58 0.02
CA SER A 35 0.23 10.30 0.59
C SER A 35 1.32 11.05 -0.18
N PRO A 36 2.56 11.09 0.34
CA PRO A 36 3.68 11.70 -0.40
C PRO A 36 3.91 11.15 -1.80
N ALA A 37 3.56 9.88 -2.06
CA ALA A 37 3.67 9.28 -3.39
C ALA A 37 2.75 9.94 -4.42
N GLY A 38 1.55 10.35 -3.99
CA GLY A 38 0.70 11.28 -4.73
C GLY A 38 0.11 10.78 -6.04
N ALA A 39 -0.28 9.52 -6.15
CA ALA A 39 -0.94 9.00 -7.35
C ALA A 39 -2.22 9.79 -7.65
N ARG A 40 -2.45 10.07 -8.94
CA ARG A 40 -3.61 10.83 -9.43
C ARG A 40 -4.51 10.00 -10.35
N SER A 41 -4.27 8.70 -10.42
CA SER A 41 -5.07 7.76 -11.19
C SER A 41 -4.81 6.35 -10.67
N ASN A 42 -5.65 5.41 -11.08
CA ASN A 42 -5.41 4.00 -10.78
C ASN A 42 -4.11 3.49 -11.43
N GLN A 43 -3.80 3.94 -12.63
CA GLN A 43 -2.58 3.52 -13.32
C GLN A 43 -1.33 4.05 -12.60
N GLU A 44 -1.36 5.30 -12.12
CA GLU A 44 -0.24 5.84 -11.35
C GLU A 44 -0.05 5.08 -10.03
N ALA A 45 -1.15 4.67 -9.40
CA ALA A 45 -1.07 3.84 -8.19
C ALA A 45 -0.39 2.50 -8.47
N VAL A 46 -0.73 1.86 -9.58
CA VAL A 46 -0.08 0.61 -9.99
C VAL A 46 1.41 0.82 -10.25
N ASN A 47 1.77 1.93 -10.90
CA ASN A 47 3.18 2.25 -11.15
C ASN A 47 3.96 2.39 -9.83
N ILE A 48 3.35 2.96 -8.79
CA ILE A 48 3.95 3.07 -7.46
C ILE A 48 4.11 1.68 -6.83
N LEU A 49 3.09 0.82 -6.93
CA LEU A 49 3.19 -0.55 -6.41
C LEU A 49 4.31 -1.33 -7.09
N ILE A 50 4.46 -1.15 -8.40
CA ILE A 50 5.56 -1.78 -9.15
C ILE A 50 6.91 -1.27 -8.65
N ALA A 51 7.05 0.04 -8.43
CA ALA A 51 8.28 0.62 -7.88
C ALA A 51 8.60 0.04 -6.51
N VAL A 52 7.61 -0.07 -5.63
CA VAL A 52 7.77 -0.68 -4.30
C VAL A 52 8.23 -2.13 -4.42
N SER A 53 7.68 -2.88 -5.37
CA SER A 53 8.06 -4.29 -5.59
C SER A 53 9.52 -4.47 -6.03
N LYS A 54 10.13 -3.42 -6.56
CA LYS A 54 11.54 -3.44 -6.94
C LYS A 54 12.47 -3.10 -5.77
N MET A 55 11.96 -2.40 -4.76
CA MET A 55 12.70 -2.07 -3.55
C MET A 55 12.67 -3.23 -2.56
N PHE A 56 11.53 -3.90 -2.46
CA PHE A 56 11.26 -4.93 -1.46
C PHE A 56 10.67 -6.18 -2.11
N SER A 57 11.17 -7.35 -1.72
CA SER A 57 10.63 -8.64 -2.14
C SER A 57 9.98 -9.38 -0.98
N ASP A 58 9.24 -10.44 -1.29
CA ASP A 58 8.54 -11.28 -0.32
C ASP A 58 7.70 -10.46 0.67
N MET A 59 7.01 -9.44 0.17
CA MET A 59 6.20 -8.59 1.03
C MET A 59 5.02 -9.38 1.57
N GLN A 60 4.88 -9.35 2.89
CA GLN A 60 3.79 -9.98 3.63
C GLN A 60 3.00 -8.89 4.33
N ILE A 61 1.69 -8.94 4.19
CA ILE A 61 0.76 -7.96 4.74
C ILE A 61 -0.02 -8.59 5.89
N THR A 62 -0.06 -7.87 7.01
CA THR A 62 -0.95 -8.22 8.13
C THR A 62 -1.79 -7.01 8.45
N ILE A 63 -3.11 -7.15 8.34
CA ILE A 63 -4.04 -6.09 8.74
C ILE A 63 -4.35 -6.29 10.21
N ALA A 64 -3.76 -5.41 11.03
CA ALA A 64 -3.91 -5.50 12.49
C ALA A 64 -5.30 -5.00 12.93
N ASP A 65 -5.76 -3.90 12.35
CA ASP A 65 -7.10 -3.36 12.61
C ASP A 65 -7.70 -2.87 11.30
N ILE A 66 -9.02 -3.02 11.17
CA ILE A 66 -9.77 -2.45 10.06
C ILE A 66 -11.17 -2.09 10.52
N PHE A 67 -11.57 -0.84 10.27
CA PHE A 67 -12.88 -0.32 10.65
C PHE A 67 -13.49 0.40 9.45
N SER A 68 -14.81 0.33 9.29
CA SER A 68 -15.49 1.09 8.24
C SER A 68 -16.73 1.78 8.77
N GLU A 69 -16.97 3.00 8.29
CA GLU A 69 -18.13 3.81 8.61
C GLU A 69 -18.37 4.81 7.49
N ASN A 70 -19.59 4.85 6.98
CA ASN A 70 -19.99 5.86 5.97
C ASN A 70 -19.06 5.93 4.75
N GLY A 71 -18.64 4.78 4.21
CA GLY A 71 -17.76 4.71 3.06
C GLY A 71 -16.28 4.99 3.35
N MET A 72 -15.93 5.26 4.60
CA MET A 72 -14.53 5.42 5.01
C MET A 72 -14.05 4.13 5.65
N VAL A 73 -12.84 3.71 5.30
CA VAL A 73 -12.21 2.51 5.87
C VAL A 73 -10.88 2.93 6.49
N ALA A 74 -10.70 2.66 7.77
CA ALA A 74 -9.47 2.96 8.51
C ALA A 74 -8.72 1.66 8.76
N THR A 75 -7.42 1.66 8.54
CA THR A 75 -6.60 0.46 8.71
C THR A 75 -5.33 0.75 9.51
N ARG A 76 -4.86 -0.28 10.20
CA ARG A 76 -3.49 -0.35 10.74
C ARG A 76 -2.87 -1.61 10.14
N VAL A 77 -1.83 -1.42 9.34
CA VAL A 77 -1.26 -2.47 8.49
C VAL A 77 0.20 -2.67 8.82
N ARG A 78 0.62 -3.92 8.96
CA ARG A 78 2.02 -4.28 9.13
C ARG A 78 2.56 -4.84 7.82
N TYR A 79 3.72 -4.34 7.45
CA TYR A 79 4.45 -4.76 6.27
C TYR A 79 5.72 -5.46 6.72
N LYS A 80 6.00 -6.62 6.13
CA LYS A 80 7.25 -7.33 6.33
C LYS A 80 7.81 -7.68 4.96
N ALA A 81 9.07 -7.34 4.71
CA ALA A 81 9.67 -7.56 3.40
C ALA A 81 11.19 -7.63 3.49
N ILE A 82 11.81 -8.05 2.39
CA ILE A 82 13.27 -8.11 2.26
C ILE A 82 13.72 -6.96 1.38
N HIS A 83 14.72 -6.21 1.83
CA HIS A 83 15.29 -5.08 1.08
C HIS A 83 16.20 -5.61 -0.03
N THR A 84 15.66 -5.71 -1.25
CA THR A 84 16.34 -6.31 -2.39
C THR A 84 16.66 -5.34 -3.53
N GLY A 85 16.22 -4.09 -3.42
CA GLY A 85 16.51 -3.03 -4.39
C GLY A 85 16.79 -1.71 -3.71
N GLU A 86 17.36 -0.77 -4.43
CA GLU A 86 17.65 0.56 -3.88
C GLU A 86 16.39 1.22 -3.34
N CYS A 87 16.48 1.78 -2.13
CA CYS A 87 15.41 2.50 -1.48
C CYS A 87 16.00 3.67 -0.70
N MET A 88 15.45 4.87 -0.89
CA MET A 88 15.91 6.09 -0.21
C MET A 88 17.43 6.33 -0.36
N GLY A 89 17.98 5.99 -1.53
CA GLY A 89 19.41 6.12 -1.78
C GLY A 89 20.28 5.05 -1.14
N ILE A 90 19.67 4.04 -0.52
CA ILE A 90 20.39 2.95 0.15
C ILE A 90 20.31 1.71 -0.75
N ALA A 91 21.48 1.20 -1.15
CA ALA A 91 21.58 0.00 -1.97
C ALA A 91 21.03 -1.22 -1.22
N ALA A 92 20.58 -2.23 -1.97
CA ALA A 92 20.00 -3.44 -1.40
C ALA A 92 20.88 -4.04 -0.30
N THR A 93 20.29 -4.22 0.88
CA THR A 93 20.99 -4.78 2.05
C THR A 93 20.72 -6.26 2.27
N GLY A 94 19.64 -6.79 1.67
CA GLY A 94 19.18 -8.15 1.93
C GLY A 94 18.52 -8.32 3.29
N ARG A 95 18.33 -7.23 4.04
CA ARG A 95 17.73 -7.30 5.39
C ARG A 95 16.23 -7.53 5.30
N SER A 96 15.72 -8.33 6.24
CA SER A 96 14.28 -8.43 6.48
C SER A 96 13.88 -7.27 7.39
N ILE A 97 12.91 -6.47 6.96
CA ILE A 97 12.41 -5.34 7.76
C ILE A 97 10.92 -5.48 7.98
N SER A 98 10.43 -4.86 9.05
CA SER A 98 9.01 -4.77 9.36
C SER A 98 8.69 -3.34 9.79
N PHE A 99 7.56 -2.83 9.34
CA PHE A 99 7.07 -1.53 9.78
C PHE A 99 5.55 -1.52 9.73
N GLU A 100 4.96 -0.51 10.36
CA GLU A 100 3.52 -0.37 10.46
C GLU A 100 3.10 1.00 9.94
N ALA A 101 1.95 1.04 9.26
CA ALA A 101 1.37 2.29 8.76
C ALA A 101 -0.11 2.35 9.08
N LEU A 102 -0.62 3.57 9.26
CA LEU A 102 -2.04 3.86 9.35
C LEU A 102 -2.49 4.42 8.01
N GLU A 103 -3.50 3.80 7.41
CA GLU A 103 -3.97 4.19 6.09
C GLU A 103 -5.49 4.20 6.05
N ASN A 104 -6.05 5.28 5.50
CA ASN A 104 -7.49 5.45 5.36
C ASN A 104 -7.88 5.46 3.89
N PHE A 105 -9.08 4.97 3.61
CA PHE A 105 -9.58 4.84 2.25
C PHE A 105 -11.02 5.36 2.18
N LYS A 106 -11.37 6.00 1.08
CA LYS A 106 -12.75 6.36 0.78
C LYS A 106 -13.25 5.45 -0.33
N VAL A 107 -14.37 4.78 -0.08
CA VAL A 107 -14.98 3.84 -1.02
C VAL A 107 -16.34 4.41 -1.47
N VAL A 108 -16.55 4.45 -2.78
CA VAL A 108 -17.80 4.89 -3.39
C VAL A 108 -18.17 3.88 -4.47
N ASN A 109 -19.39 3.34 -4.38
CA ASN A 109 -19.93 2.39 -5.37
C ASN A 109 -18.97 1.24 -5.67
N GLY A 110 -18.37 0.66 -4.64
CA GLY A 110 -17.51 -0.51 -4.79
C GLY A 110 -16.12 -0.22 -5.37
N LYS A 111 -15.70 1.06 -5.40
CA LYS A 111 -14.37 1.47 -5.85
C LYS A 111 -13.71 2.33 -4.80
N ILE A 112 -12.40 2.15 -4.62
CA ILE A 112 -11.61 3.05 -3.79
C ILE A 112 -11.35 4.32 -4.61
N VAL A 113 -11.79 5.47 -4.11
CA VAL A 113 -11.67 6.74 -4.84
C VAL A 113 -10.59 7.66 -4.28
N GLU A 114 -10.27 7.53 -2.99
CA GLU A 114 -9.22 8.32 -2.33
C GLU A 114 -8.55 7.51 -1.25
N SER A 115 -7.30 7.84 -0.94
CA SER A 115 -6.62 7.28 0.20
C SER A 115 -5.68 8.28 0.86
N TRP A 116 -5.43 8.06 2.14
CA TRP A 116 -4.49 8.81 2.96
C TRP A 116 -3.64 7.78 3.69
N GLY A 117 -2.34 7.84 3.51
CA GLY A 117 -1.44 6.91 4.15
C GLY A 117 -0.04 7.48 4.22
N TYR A 118 0.64 7.24 5.34
CA TYR A 118 1.99 7.77 5.55
C TYR A 118 2.83 6.63 6.12
N TRP A 119 3.80 6.18 5.32
CA TRP A 119 4.75 5.20 5.78
C TRP A 119 5.75 5.90 6.71
N PRO A 120 6.28 5.18 7.71
CA PRO A 120 7.24 5.75 8.66
C PRO A 120 8.64 5.82 8.03
N ASP A 121 8.85 6.76 7.12
CA ASP A 121 10.05 6.82 6.28
C ASP A 121 11.34 6.89 7.09
N LYS A 122 11.36 7.65 8.19
CA LYS A 122 12.55 7.74 9.05
C LYS A 122 12.86 6.42 9.72
N GLU A 123 11.83 5.71 10.18
CA GLU A 123 12.00 4.38 10.78
C GLU A 123 12.50 3.38 9.75
N ILE A 124 11.90 3.39 8.55
CA ILE A 124 12.34 2.52 7.46
C ILE A 124 13.80 2.78 7.11
N GLU A 125 14.17 4.04 6.94
CA GLU A 125 15.55 4.42 6.64
C GLU A 125 16.52 3.89 7.71
N ALA A 126 16.15 4.04 9.00
CA ALA A 126 16.96 3.53 10.10
C ALA A 126 17.12 2.00 10.06
N LEU A 127 16.05 1.29 9.68
CA LEU A 127 16.07 -0.17 9.56
C LEU A 127 16.98 -0.64 8.42
N LEU A 128 17.17 0.18 7.38
CA LEU A 128 17.97 -0.16 6.21
C LEU A 128 19.47 0.17 6.42
N LYS A 129 19.81 0.91 7.43
CA LYS A 129 21.22 1.31 7.71
C LYS A 129 21.99 0.37 8.65
#